data_b182052e923cfe15b9dd07afe5c2ce39
#
_entry.id   b182052e923cfe15b9dd07afe5c2ce39
#
_cell.length_a   1.000
_cell.length_b   1.000
_cell.length_c   1.000
_cell.angle_alpha   90.00
_cell.angle_beta   90.00
_cell.angle_gamma   90.00
#
_symmetry.space_group_name_H-M   'P 1'
#
loop_
_entity.id
_entity.type
_entity.pdbx_description
1 polymer ?
#
loop_
_entity_poly.entity_id
_entity_poly.type
_entity_poly.pdbx_seq_one_letter_code
_entity_poly.pdbx_strand_id
1 'polypeptide(L)'
;MRILFAGGGTAGHINPALAIAGYVKKQMPEAEILFVGNKGGMEERLVPQAGFDFKQIVISGFKRSFNVKAIGHNVKTVKRMFTASAESKKIVNEFKPDLAVGTGGYVSGPVLRTAAKMGVPIIIHEQNAYPGVTTKMLSKLAKKVMLAIPDAKKHLDPNLDYVITGNPVRQEILSANRESARAELGLDERPVVLSFGGSLGARKINENLADLIARSGKDGKYQHIHAYGQYGKWFPDLVKEKGTDISKCPNLDIREYINNMATCLAACDVVVSRAGAITLSEIQAQGKPAVLIPSPNVAENHQYHNAMAMVNKKAAEIIEEKDLTPELLIEKVDKLLESSATLEEYSKNARKMAIVDANERIFSVIKGILG
;
A
#
# COMPACT_ATOMS: atom_id res chain seq x y z
N MET A 1 7.15 -28.68 -0.20
CA MET A 1 6.43 -27.80 -1.13
C MET A 1 7.29 -26.63 -1.50
N ARG A 2 7.33 -26.30 -2.80
CA ARG A 2 8.16 -25.19 -3.34
C ARG A 2 7.27 -24.12 -3.92
N ILE A 3 7.35 -22.92 -3.39
CA ILE A 3 6.51 -21.79 -3.81
C ILE A 3 7.40 -20.66 -4.32
N LEU A 4 7.16 -20.25 -5.57
CA LEU A 4 7.86 -19.17 -6.21
C LEU A 4 7.05 -17.88 -6.08
N PHE A 5 7.62 -16.82 -5.53
CA PHE A 5 7.01 -15.50 -5.46
C PHE A 5 7.63 -14.56 -6.49
N ALA A 6 6.80 -13.76 -7.14
CA ALA A 6 7.24 -12.69 -8.03
C ALA A 6 6.45 -11.41 -7.77
N GLY A 7 7.13 -10.38 -7.33
CA GLY A 7 6.56 -9.07 -7.04
C GLY A 7 7.65 -8.04 -6.83
N GLY A 8 7.51 -6.84 -7.39
CA GLY A 8 8.59 -5.88 -7.29
C GLY A 8 8.30 -4.50 -7.86
N GLY A 9 9.33 -3.68 -7.88
CA GLY A 9 9.31 -2.32 -8.39
C GLY A 9 8.80 -1.27 -7.40
N THR A 10 7.91 -1.63 -6.48
CA THR A 10 7.41 -0.73 -5.42
C THR A 10 7.13 -1.51 -4.14
N ALA A 11 7.19 -0.82 -2.99
CA ALA A 11 6.83 -1.41 -1.70
C ALA A 11 5.38 -1.95 -1.67
N GLY A 12 4.47 -1.35 -2.47
CA GLY A 12 3.08 -1.79 -2.59
C GLY A 12 2.91 -3.20 -3.19
N HIS A 13 3.89 -3.70 -3.95
CA HIS A 13 3.90 -5.08 -4.46
C HIS A 13 4.78 -6.02 -3.61
N ILE A 14 5.88 -5.48 -3.05
CA ILE A 14 6.86 -6.28 -2.30
C ILE A 14 6.30 -6.65 -0.92
N ASN A 15 5.77 -5.69 -0.18
CA ASN A 15 5.30 -5.93 1.18
C ASN A 15 4.14 -6.96 1.26
N PRO A 16 3.13 -6.95 0.37
CA PRO A 16 2.14 -8.02 0.32
C PRO A 16 2.76 -9.39 0.05
N ALA A 17 3.73 -9.47 -0.89
CA ALA A 17 4.42 -10.73 -1.16
C ALA A 17 5.16 -11.27 0.06
N LEU A 18 5.87 -10.39 0.78
CA LEU A 18 6.59 -10.75 2.01
C LEU A 18 5.63 -11.17 3.13
N ALA A 19 4.51 -10.47 3.29
CA ALA A 19 3.50 -10.80 4.29
C ALA A 19 2.85 -12.17 4.02
N ILE A 20 2.49 -12.45 2.76
CA ILE A 20 1.94 -13.74 2.34
C ILE A 20 2.98 -14.85 2.56
N ALA A 21 4.22 -14.66 2.11
CA ALA A 21 5.29 -15.63 2.26
C ALA A 21 5.62 -15.92 3.74
N GLY A 22 5.66 -14.88 4.58
CA GLY A 22 5.86 -15.00 6.02
C GLY A 22 4.75 -15.80 6.69
N TYR A 23 3.49 -15.54 6.31
CA TYR A 23 2.36 -16.31 6.82
C TYR A 23 2.40 -17.77 6.36
N VAL A 24 2.71 -18.01 5.07
CA VAL A 24 2.89 -19.39 4.54
C VAL A 24 4.00 -20.12 5.32
N LYS A 25 5.15 -19.47 5.54
CA LYS A 25 6.28 -20.08 6.27
C LYS A 25 5.93 -20.39 7.73
N LYS A 26 5.09 -19.57 8.36
CA LYS A 26 4.58 -19.80 9.71
C LYS A 26 3.64 -21.01 9.77
N GLN A 27 2.76 -21.18 8.77
CA GLN A 27 1.79 -22.27 8.72
C GLN A 27 2.38 -23.57 8.16
N MET A 28 3.41 -23.48 7.34
CA MET A 28 4.10 -24.59 6.67
C MET A 28 5.62 -24.37 6.78
N PRO A 29 6.23 -24.67 7.94
CA PRO A 29 7.65 -24.41 8.19
C PRO A 29 8.62 -25.09 7.21
N GLU A 30 8.21 -26.23 6.64
CA GLU A 30 8.98 -27.01 5.65
C GLU A 30 8.85 -26.46 4.21
N ALA A 31 7.98 -25.48 3.96
CA ALA A 31 7.84 -24.89 2.64
C ALA A 31 9.14 -24.18 2.21
N GLU A 32 9.63 -24.52 1.03
CA GLU A 32 10.73 -23.80 0.37
C GLU A 32 10.13 -22.62 -0.40
N ILE A 33 10.60 -21.42 -0.08
CA ILE A 33 10.12 -20.18 -0.69
C ILE A 33 11.25 -19.48 -1.42
N LEU A 34 11.07 -19.21 -2.70
CA LEU A 34 12.01 -18.46 -3.53
C LEU A 34 11.33 -17.22 -4.11
N PHE A 35 11.93 -16.07 -3.94
CA PHE A 35 11.52 -14.83 -4.59
C PHE A 35 12.31 -14.58 -5.87
N VAL A 36 11.60 -14.07 -6.88
CA VAL A 36 12.21 -13.56 -8.11
C VAL A 36 11.86 -12.09 -8.27
N GLY A 37 12.89 -11.26 -8.37
CA GLY A 37 12.75 -9.81 -8.50
C GLY A 37 13.69 -9.21 -9.53
N ASN A 38 13.63 -7.88 -9.70
CA ASN A 38 14.49 -7.17 -10.63
C ASN A 38 15.85 -6.84 -10.02
N LYS A 39 16.92 -7.01 -10.80
CA LYS A 39 18.26 -6.55 -10.44
C LYS A 39 18.27 -5.04 -10.19
N GLY A 40 18.79 -4.61 -9.04
CA GLY A 40 18.79 -3.20 -8.60
C GLY A 40 17.41 -2.70 -8.13
N GLY A 41 16.41 -3.57 -7.99
CA GLY A 41 15.12 -3.25 -7.41
C GLY A 41 15.14 -3.18 -5.87
N MET A 42 14.11 -2.60 -5.28
CA MET A 42 13.95 -2.56 -3.81
C MET A 42 13.87 -3.98 -3.23
N GLU A 43 13.29 -4.91 -3.96
CA GLU A 43 13.13 -6.31 -3.60
C GLU A 43 14.46 -7.03 -3.39
N GLU A 44 15.53 -6.64 -4.10
CA GLU A 44 16.88 -7.21 -3.93
C GLU A 44 17.43 -7.01 -2.51
N ARG A 45 17.00 -5.96 -1.83
CA ARG A 45 17.34 -5.67 -0.44
C ARG A 45 16.32 -6.20 0.55
N LEU A 46 15.03 -5.95 0.28
CA LEU A 46 13.94 -6.21 1.23
C LEU A 46 13.67 -7.71 1.42
N VAL A 47 13.79 -8.52 0.36
CA VAL A 47 13.51 -9.96 0.43
C VAL A 47 14.54 -10.70 1.29
N PRO A 48 15.88 -10.55 1.08
CA PRO A 48 16.87 -11.16 1.96
C PRO A 48 16.79 -10.65 3.40
N GLN A 49 16.49 -9.36 3.62
CA GLN A 49 16.27 -8.82 4.97
C GLN A 49 15.09 -9.48 5.70
N ALA A 50 14.10 -9.96 4.96
CA ALA A 50 12.98 -10.72 5.51
C ALA A 50 13.28 -12.23 5.67
N GLY A 51 14.50 -12.67 5.36
CA GLY A 51 14.94 -14.06 5.54
C GLY A 51 14.56 -15.02 4.42
N PHE A 52 14.23 -14.52 3.23
CA PHE A 52 13.86 -15.35 2.08
C PHE A 52 14.95 -15.40 1.02
N ASP A 53 15.02 -16.54 0.33
CA ASP A 53 15.90 -16.71 -0.84
C ASP A 53 15.45 -15.83 -2.00
N PHE A 54 16.44 -15.27 -2.70
CA PHE A 54 16.19 -14.32 -3.79
C PHE A 54 17.00 -14.66 -5.04
N LYS A 55 16.33 -14.68 -6.18
CA LYS A 55 16.95 -14.72 -7.51
C LYS A 55 16.56 -13.47 -8.29
N GLN A 56 17.48 -12.98 -9.08
CA GLN A 56 17.27 -11.77 -9.88
C GLN A 56 17.11 -12.07 -11.36
N ILE A 57 16.28 -11.29 -12.02
CA ILE A 57 16.21 -11.17 -13.48
C ILE A 57 16.44 -9.71 -13.87
N VAL A 58 16.81 -9.47 -15.13
CA VAL A 58 16.99 -8.10 -15.62
C VAL A 58 15.81 -7.69 -16.48
N ILE A 59 14.96 -6.82 -15.93
CA ILE A 59 13.82 -6.28 -16.65
C ILE A 59 13.66 -4.78 -16.38
N SER A 60 12.99 -4.07 -17.27
CA SER A 60 12.63 -2.67 -17.10
C SER A 60 11.17 -2.44 -17.48
N GLY A 61 10.52 -1.48 -16.83
CA GLY A 61 9.19 -1.04 -17.21
C GLY A 61 9.23 -0.19 -18.50
N PHE A 62 8.10 -0.15 -19.21
CA PHE A 62 7.93 0.74 -20.35
C PHE A 62 7.82 2.20 -19.92
N LYS A 63 8.50 3.10 -20.64
CA LYS A 63 8.32 4.54 -20.47
C LYS A 63 7.10 4.99 -21.28
N ARG A 64 6.24 5.79 -20.66
CA ARG A 64 5.00 6.31 -21.28
C ARG A 64 5.21 7.56 -22.14
N SER A 65 6.42 8.10 -22.17
CA SER A 65 6.77 9.26 -23.01
C SER A 65 7.03 8.84 -24.45
N PHE A 66 6.67 9.71 -25.41
CA PHE A 66 6.88 9.51 -26.85
C PHE A 66 8.15 10.16 -27.39
N ASN A 67 9.07 10.61 -26.53
CA ASN A 67 10.34 11.17 -26.98
C ASN A 67 11.32 10.07 -27.45
N VAL A 68 12.31 10.45 -28.28
CA VAL A 68 13.29 9.51 -28.87
C VAL A 68 14.02 8.67 -27.81
N LYS A 69 14.32 9.25 -26.65
CA LYS A 69 14.95 8.53 -25.53
C LYS A 69 14.03 7.46 -24.93
N ALA A 70 12.72 7.73 -24.88
CA ALA A 70 11.73 6.77 -24.39
C ALA A 70 11.51 5.65 -25.42
N ILE A 71 11.49 5.96 -26.73
CA ILE A 71 11.39 4.96 -27.78
C ILE A 71 12.59 4.02 -27.74
N GLY A 72 13.83 4.55 -27.68
CA GLY A 72 15.04 3.74 -27.52
C GLY A 72 15.07 2.90 -26.25
N HIS A 73 14.54 3.42 -25.15
CA HIS A 73 14.36 2.66 -23.91
C HIS A 73 13.35 1.52 -24.11
N ASN A 74 12.21 1.78 -24.73
CA ASN A 74 11.16 0.78 -24.93
C ASN A 74 11.61 -0.36 -25.85
N VAL A 75 12.40 -0.08 -26.88
CA VAL A 75 13.05 -1.13 -27.71
C VAL A 75 13.96 -2.02 -26.86
N LYS A 76 14.80 -1.44 -26.00
CA LYS A 76 15.62 -2.20 -25.04
C LYS A 76 14.75 -3.01 -24.08
N THR A 77 13.62 -2.45 -23.63
CA THR A 77 12.67 -3.15 -22.75
C THR A 77 12.08 -4.38 -23.42
N VAL A 78 11.71 -4.31 -24.69
CA VAL A 78 11.23 -5.49 -25.45
C VAL A 78 12.32 -6.57 -25.50
N LYS A 79 13.57 -6.23 -25.82
CA LYS A 79 14.69 -7.19 -25.80
C LYS A 79 14.87 -7.81 -24.41
N ARG A 80 14.79 -7.00 -23.36
CA ARG A 80 14.87 -7.47 -21.96
C ARG A 80 13.72 -8.40 -21.56
N MET A 81 12.54 -8.26 -22.15
CA MET A 81 11.44 -9.21 -21.91
C MET A 81 11.76 -10.62 -22.37
N PHE A 82 12.46 -10.76 -23.51
CA PHE A 82 12.90 -12.08 -24.00
C PHE A 82 13.99 -12.67 -23.11
N THR A 83 14.99 -11.88 -22.72
CA THR A 83 16.05 -12.34 -21.81
C THR A 83 15.49 -12.68 -20.43
N ALA A 84 14.59 -11.85 -19.88
CA ALA A 84 13.91 -12.11 -18.62
C ALA A 84 13.08 -13.40 -18.65
N SER A 85 12.45 -13.71 -19.80
CA SER A 85 11.72 -14.98 -19.95
C SER A 85 12.67 -16.19 -19.97
N ALA A 86 13.86 -16.07 -20.60
CA ALA A 86 14.87 -17.14 -20.61
C ALA A 86 15.48 -17.35 -19.21
N GLU A 87 15.81 -16.24 -18.49
CA GLU A 87 16.25 -16.28 -17.10
C GLU A 87 15.21 -16.89 -16.18
N SER A 88 13.93 -16.49 -16.33
CA SER A 88 12.78 -17.07 -15.59
C SER A 88 12.65 -18.58 -15.84
N LYS A 89 12.82 -19.03 -17.11
CA LYS A 89 12.76 -20.45 -17.47
C LYS A 89 13.87 -21.25 -16.76
N LYS A 90 15.09 -20.70 -16.69
CA LYS A 90 16.20 -21.31 -15.95
C LYS A 90 15.85 -21.46 -14.46
N ILE A 91 15.36 -20.37 -13.83
CA ILE A 91 14.99 -20.35 -12.40
C ILE A 91 13.88 -21.37 -12.12
N VAL A 92 12.82 -21.40 -12.95
CA VAL A 92 11.69 -22.35 -12.78
C VAL A 92 12.16 -23.80 -12.94
N ASN A 93 13.06 -24.09 -13.90
CA ASN A 93 13.62 -25.42 -14.07
C ASN A 93 14.50 -25.88 -12.89
N GLU A 94 15.30 -24.98 -12.33
CA GLU A 94 16.17 -25.25 -11.19
C GLU A 94 15.35 -25.44 -9.90
N PHE A 95 14.45 -24.52 -9.63
CA PHE A 95 13.65 -24.52 -8.38
C PHE A 95 12.50 -25.53 -8.42
N LYS A 96 11.90 -25.80 -9.60
CA LYS A 96 10.75 -26.69 -9.83
C LYS A 96 9.59 -26.37 -8.88
N PRO A 97 9.01 -25.17 -8.93
CA PRO A 97 7.96 -24.76 -8.01
C PRO A 97 6.67 -25.57 -8.24
N ASP A 98 5.99 -25.91 -7.14
CA ASP A 98 4.65 -26.49 -7.14
C ASP A 98 3.58 -25.43 -7.40
N LEU A 99 3.86 -24.17 -7.07
CA LEU A 99 3.00 -23.00 -7.25
C LEU A 99 3.83 -21.74 -7.47
N ALA A 100 3.35 -20.82 -8.31
CA ALA A 100 3.89 -19.48 -8.42
C ALA A 100 2.85 -18.42 -8.04
N VAL A 101 3.26 -17.46 -7.20
CA VAL A 101 2.43 -16.38 -6.64
C VAL A 101 2.91 -15.04 -7.16
N GLY A 102 2.02 -14.25 -7.77
CA GLY A 102 2.32 -12.90 -8.24
C GLY A 102 1.59 -11.84 -7.46
N THR A 103 2.30 -10.80 -7.02
CA THR A 103 1.71 -9.65 -6.32
C THR A 103 1.79 -8.36 -7.14
N GLY A 104 2.21 -8.44 -8.40
CA GLY A 104 2.26 -7.29 -9.30
C GLY A 104 3.66 -6.74 -9.55
N GLY A 105 3.69 -5.60 -10.25
CA GLY A 105 4.93 -5.05 -10.79
C GLY A 105 5.33 -5.73 -12.11
N TYR A 106 6.20 -5.05 -12.87
CA TYR A 106 6.60 -5.53 -14.19
C TYR A 106 7.43 -6.82 -14.17
N VAL A 107 8.07 -7.16 -13.03
CA VAL A 107 8.84 -8.39 -12.85
C VAL A 107 7.95 -9.64 -12.81
N SER A 108 6.74 -9.53 -12.26
CA SER A 108 5.80 -10.64 -12.17
C SER A 108 5.37 -11.17 -13.56
N GLY A 109 5.30 -10.28 -14.57
CA GLY A 109 4.86 -10.63 -15.92
C GLY A 109 5.64 -11.79 -16.55
N PRO A 110 6.95 -11.65 -16.83
CA PRO A 110 7.75 -12.70 -17.43
C PRO A 110 7.90 -13.95 -16.55
N VAL A 111 8.01 -13.78 -15.23
CA VAL A 111 8.17 -14.91 -14.30
C VAL A 111 6.94 -15.80 -14.29
N LEU A 112 5.76 -15.26 -14.00
CA LEU A 112 4.53 -16.04 -13.91
C LEU A 112 4.06 -16.57 -15.25
N ARG A 113 4.20 -15.76 -16.32
CA ARG A 113 3.88 -16.25 -17.68
C ARG A 113 4.76 -17.43 -18.08
N THR A 114 6.04 -17.41 -17.71
CA THR A 114 6.95 -18.53 -17.98
C THR A 114 6.58 -19.75 -17.15
N ALA A 115 6.33 -19.56 -15.84
CA ALA A 115 5.87 -20.65 -14.96
C ALA A 115 4.59 -21.31 -15.49
N ALA A 116 3.57 -20.52 -15.86
CA ALA A 116 2.33 -21.01 -16.44
C ALA A 116 2.54 -21.82 -17.74
N LYS A 117 3.41 -21.33 -18.67
CA LYS A 117 3.77 -22.05 -19.89
C LYS A 117 4.50 -23.36 -19.65
N MET A 118 5.16 -23.49 -18.51
CA MET A 118 5.84 -24.72 -18.08
C MET A 118 4.95 -25.66 -17.28
N GLY A 119 3.63 -25.36 -17.19
CA GLY A 119 2.65 -26.20 -16.48
C GLY A 119 2.56 -25.95 -14.98
N VAL A 120 3.31 -24.97 -14.43
CA VAL A 120 3.23 -24.60 -13.02
C VAL A 120 1.93 -23.80 -12.79
N PRO A 121 1.06 -24.19 -11.86
CA PRO A 121 -0.11 -23.37 -11.50
C PRO A 121 0.33 -21.99 -10.98
N ILE A 122 -0.35 -20.95 -11.42
CA ILE A 122 -0.10 -19.59 -10.95
C ILE A 122 -1.34 -19.01 -10.29
N ILE A 123 -1.13 -18.21 -9.25
CA ILE A 123 -2.13 -17.35 -8.62
C ILE A 123 -1.61 -15.91 -8.58
N ILE A 124 -2.52 -14.96 -8.61
CA ILE A 124 -2.15 -13.54 -8.51
C ILE A 124 -2.97 -12.85 -7.44
N HIS A 125 -2.35 -11.87 -6.78
CA HIS A 125 -2.99 -11.01 -5.81
C HIS A 125 -2.92 -9.55 -6.29
N GLU A 126 -4.09 -8.92 -6.42
CA GLU A 126 -4.22 -7.50 -6.77
C GLU A 126 -4.59 -6.69 -5.53
N GLN A 127 -3.79 -5.71 -5.21
CA GLN A 127 -3.94 -4.88 -4.02
C GLN A 127 -4.90 -3.71 -4.21
N ASN A 128 -5.05 -3.23 -5.43
CA ASN A 128 -5.73 -1.98 -5.75
C ASN A 128 -7.16 -2.20 -6.25
N ALA A 129 -8.01 -1.17 -6.14
CA ALA A 129 -9.35 -1.15 -6.73
C ALA A 129 -9.33 -1.11 -8.27
N TYR A 130 -8.23 -0.64 -8.85
CA TYR A 130 -8.01 -0.68 -10.30
C TYR A 130 -6.79 -1.55 -10.62
N PRO A 131 -6.98 -2.70 -11.28
CA PRO A 131 -5.91 -3.66 -11.53
C PRO A 131 -4.84 -3.10 -12.46
N GLY A 132 -3.58 -3.39 -12.12
CA GLY A 132 -2.44 -3.06 -12.96
C GLY A 132 -2.40 -3.85 -14.27
N VAL A 133 -1.65 -3.34 -15.26
CA VAL A 133 -1.49 -4.01 -16.58
C VAL A 133 -1.01 -5.45 -16.43
N THR A 134 -0.07 -5.70 -15.53
CA THR A 134 0.47 -7.05 -15.28
C THR A 134 -0.61 -7.98 -14.75
N THR A 135 -1.44 -7.52 -13.80
CA THR A 135 -2.58 -8.27 -13.27
C THR A 135 -3.56 -8.61 -14.40
N LYS A 136 -3.95 -7.64 -15.23
CA LYS A 136 -4.87 -7.86 -16.36
C LYS A 136 -4.35 -8.90 -17.37
N MET A 137 -3.03 -8.92 -17.59
CA MET A 137 -2.41 -9.88 -18.50
C MET A 137 -2.33 -11.29 -17.89
N LEU A 138 -1.94 -11.38 -16.61
CA LEU A 138 -1.73 -12.66 -15.94
C LEU A 138 -3.03 -13.31 -15.47
N SER A 139 -4.08 -12.54 -15.24
CA SER A 139 -5.37 -13.05 -14.75
C SER A 139 -5.95 -14.15 -15.64
N LYS A 140 -5.74 -14.04 -16.96
CA LYS A 140 -6.19 -15.04 -17.95
C LYS A 140 -5.42 -16.37 -17.88
N LEU A 141 -4.28 -16.41 -17.21
CA LEU A 141 -3.45 -17.60 -17.02
C LEU A 141 -3.53 -18.15 -15.60
N ALA A 142 -4.04 -17.36 -14.67
CA ALA A 142 -4.09 -17.70 -13.26
C ALA A 142 -5.20 -18.72 -12.95
N LYS A 143 -4.89 -19.66 -12.08
CA LYS A 143 -5.88 -20.59 -11.51
C LYS A 143 -6.87 -19.88 -10.58
N LYS A 144 -6.38 -18.84 -9.85
CA LYS A 144 -7.18 -17.99 -8.98
C LYS A 144 -6.66 -16.56 -9.06
N VAL A 145 -7.58 -15.60 -9.03
CA VAL A 145 -7.29 -14.17 -8.93
C VAL A 145 -7.79 -13.67 -7.58
N MET A 146 -6.86 -13.37 -6.69
CA MET A 146 -7.16 -12.83 -5.36
C MET A 146 -7.24 -11.30 -5.45
N LEU A 147 -8.35 -10.75 -5.03
CA LEU A 147 -8.60 -9.30 -5.06
C LEU A 147 -8.70 -8.77 -3.64
N ALA A 148 -7.91 -7.74 -3.35
CA ALA A 148 -7.99 -7.08 -2.05
C ALA A 148 -9.23 -6.19 -1.95
N ILE A 149 -9.57 -5.48 -3.03
CA ILE A 149 -10.70 -4.57 -3.11
C ILE A 149 -11.70 -5.13 -4.15
N PRO A 150 -12.97 -5.37 -3.78
CA PRO A 150 -13.96 -5.98 -4.67
C PRO A 150 -14.19 -5.22 -5.98
N ASP A 151 -14.01 -3.89 -5.95
CA ASP A 151 -14.18 -3.03 -7.13
C ASP A 151 -13.23 -3.38 -8.28
N ALA A 152 -12.08 -3.99 -8.00
CA ALA A 152 -11.14 -4.46 -9.01
C ALA A 152 -11.78 -5.42 -10.03
N LYS A 153 -12.77 -6.22 -9.60
CA LYS A 153 -13.50 -7.16 -10.46
C LYS A 153 -14.15 -6.48 -11.67
N LYS A 154 -14.61 -5.22 -11.53
CA LYS A 154 -15.25 -4.45 -12.60
C LYS A 154 -14.34 -4.20 -13.81
N HIS A 155 -13.03 -4.34 -13.63
CA HIS A 155 -12.00 -4.02 -14.62
C HIS A 155 -11.29 -5.27 -15.17
N LEU A 156 -11.78 -6.45 -14.84
CA LEU A 156 -11.24 -7.74 -15.26
C LEU A 156 -12.33 -8.56 -15.97
N ASP A 157 -11.95 -9.64 -16.65
CA ASP A 157 -12.91 -10.53 -17.30
C ASP A 157 -13.84 -11.18 -16.26
N PRO A 158 -15.17 -11.06 -16.36
CA PRO A 158 -16.12 -11.57 -15.37
C PRO A 158 -16.09 -13.09 -15.20
N ASN A 159 -15.57 -13.83 -16.17
CA ASN A 159 -15.54 -15.29 -16.17
C ASN A 159 -14.34 -15.89 -15.42
N LEU A 160 -13.43 -15.04 -14.90
CA LEU A 160 -12.28 -15.52 -14.13
C LEU A 160 -12.70 -15.95 -12.72
N ASP A 161 -11.93 -16.88 -12.16
CA ASP A 161 -12.16 -17.38 -10.80
C ASP A 161 -11.56 -16.42 -9.77
N TYR A 162 -12.41 -15.60 -9.18
CA TYR A 162 -12.04 -14.56 -8.21
C TYR A 162 -12.28 -14.99 -6.78
N VAL A 163 -11.37 -14.58 -5.90
CA VAL A 163 -11.54 -14.67 -4.45
C VAL A 163 -11.26 -13.30 -3.83
N ILE A 164 -12.19 -12.79 -3.04
CA ILE A 164 -11.97 -11.56 -2.26
C ILE A 164 -11.21 -11.94 -0.99
N THR A 165 -9.93 -11.56 -0.96
CA THR A 165 -9.03 -11.90 0.14
C THR A 165 -8.68 -10.73 1.05
N GLY A 166 -8.81 -9.50 0.59
CA GLY A 166 -8.22 -8.36 1.27
C GLY A 166 -6.71 -8.24 1.03
N ASN A 167 -6.12 -7.18 1.56
CA ASN A 167 -4.67 -7.04 1.64
C ASN A 167 -4.17 -7.57 2.99
N PRO A 168 -3.00 -8.21 3.04
CA PRO A 168 -2.34 -8.53 4.30
C PRO A 168 -2.15 -7.27 5.16
N VAL A 169 -2.71 -7.28 6.36
CA VAL A 169 -2.52 -6.23 7.37
C VAL A 169 -1.57 -6.74 8.44
N ARG A 170 -0.67 -5.89 8.89
CA ARG A 170 0.30 -6.23 9.93
C ARG A 170 -0.40 -6.55 11.26
N GLN A 171 0.09 -7.56 11.97
CA GLN A 171 -0.53 -8.01 13.22
C GLN A 171 -0.54 -6.90 14.27
N GLU A 172 0.51 -6.07 14.31
CA GLU A 172 0.61 -4.94 15.22
C GLU A 172 -0.53 -3.92 15.01
N ILE A 173 -0.97 -3.74 13.76
CA ILE A 173 -2.14 -2.88 13.44
C ILE A 173 -3.43 -3.51 13.97
N LEU A 174 -3.61 -4.83 13.75
CA LEU A 174 -4.83 -5.52 14.15
C LEU A 174 -5.01 -5.59 15.67
N SER A 175 -3.90 -5.70 16.42
CA SER A 175 -3.90 -5.83 17.89
C SER A 175 -3.83 -4.49 18.63
N ALA A 176 -3.54 -3.38 17.93
CA ALA A 176 -3.40 -2.08 18.56
C ALA A 176 -4.73 -1.56 19.12
N ASN A 177 -4.70 -1.09 20.36
CA ASN A 177 -5.86 -0.58 21.09
C ASN A 177 -5.75 0.93 21.31
N ARG A 178 -6.87 1.66 21.16
CA ARG A 178 -6.92 3.12 21.25
C ARG A 178 -6.48 3.65 22.62
N GLU A 179 -6.98 3.07 23.70
CA GLU A 179 -6.71 3.54 25.06
C GLU A 179 -5.23 3.43 25.40
N SER A 180 -4.66 2.22 25.22
CA SER A 180 -3.23 1.98 25.47
C SER A 180 -2.33 2.82 24.55
N ALA A 181 -2.73 2.98 23.28
CA ALA A 181 -1.97 3.80 22.34
C ALA A 181 -1.95 5.28 22.71
N ARG A 182 -3.08 5.85 23.16
CA ARG A 182 -3.13 7.24 23.63
C ARG A 182 -2.32 7.44 24.91
N ALA A 183 -2.38 6.50 25.86
CA ALA A 183 -1.56 6.53 27.07
C ALA A 183 -0.06 6.45 26.74
N GLU A 184 0.36 5.55 25.85
CA GLU A 184 1.75 5.42 25.39
C GLU A 184 2.28 6.72 24.76
N LEU A 185 1.43 7.41 23.99
CA LEU A 185 1.80 8.65 23.31
C LEU A 185 1.62 9.91 24.17
N GLY A 186 1.12 9.79 25.41
CA GLY A 186 0.86 10.93 26.29
C GLY A 186 -0.23 11.87 25.78
N LEU A 187 -1.20 11.35 25.03
CA LEU A 187 -2.30 12.13 24.46
C LEU A 187 -3.44 12.30 25.44
N ASP A 188 -4.04 13.48 25.44
CA ASP A 188 -5.23 13.81 26.23
C ASP A 188 -6.54 13.54 25.44
N GLU A 189 -7.69 14.01 25.94
CA GLU A 189 -9.01 13.73 25.36
C GLU A 189 -9.30 14.49 24.04
N ARG A 190 -8.47 15.45 23.67
CA ARG A 190 -8.64 16.20 22.41
C ARG A 190 -8.57 15.27 21.18
N PRO A 191 -9.25 15.61 20.08
CA PRO A 191 -9.14 14.88 18.83
C PRO A 191 -7.70 14.86 18.30
N VAL A 192 -7.30 13.73 17.72
CA VAL A 192 -5.96 13.50 17.17
C VAL A 192 -6.03 13.34 15.65
N VAL A 193 -5.30 14.17 14.93
CA VAL A 193 -5.09 14.04 13.50
C VAL A 193 -3.75 13.34 13.24
N LEU A 194 -3.79 12.22 12.54
CA LEU A 194 -2.59 11.54 12.04
C LEU A 194 -2.41 11.88 10.56
N SER A 195 -1.24 12.40 10.18
CA SER A 195 -1.01 12.75 8.78
C SER A 195 0.36 12.31 8.26
N PHE A 196 0.40 11.85 7.01
CA PHE A 196 1.64 11.42 6.35
C PHE A 196 1.49 11.30 4.83
N GLY A 197 2.59 11.56 4.12
CA GLY A 197 2.67 11.45 2.65
C GLY A 197 3.36 10.17 2.15
N GLY A 198 3.68 9.21 3.04
CA GLY A 198 4.52 8.04 2.78
C GLY A 198 5.97 8.26 3.22
N SER A 199 6.83 7.23 3.10
CA SER A 199 8.21 7.24 3.64
C SER A 199 9.12 8.35 3.08
N LEU A 200 8.93 8.71 1.82
CA LEU A 200 9.67 9.81 1.19
C LEU A 200 9.06 11.19 1.48
N GLY A 201 7.82 11.22 1.97
CA GLY A 201 7.02 12.42 2.09
C GLY A 201 6.30 12.77 0.79
N ALA A 202 5.35 13.70 0.88
CA ALA A 202 4.62 14.25 -0.26
C ALA A 202 4.59 15.77 -0.14
N ARG A 203 5.40 16.45 -0.94
CA ARG A 203 5.63 17.90 -0.83
C ARG A 203 4.32 18.68 -0.81
N LYS A 204 3.42 18.41 -1.76
CA LYS A 204 2.12 19.09 -1.86
C LYS A 204 1.24 18.88 -0.62
N ILE A 205 1.27 17.68 -0.04
CA ILE A 205 0.55 17.40 1.21
C ILE A 205 1.17 18.17 2.37
N ASN A 206 2.50 18.13 2.51
CA ASN A 206 3.20 18.83 3.58
C ASN A 206 2.95 20.34 3.50
N GLU A 207 3.07 20.95 2.31
CA GLU A 207 2.82 22.39 2.12
C GLU A 207 1.44 22.81 2.62
N ASN A 208 0.40 22.01 2.35
CA ASN A 208 -0.97 22.34 2.75
C ASN A 208 -1.29 21.95 4.21
N LEU A 209 -0.64 20.91 4.74
CA LEU A 209 -0.77 20.55 6.16
C LEU A 209 -0.12 21.56 7.11
N ALA A 210 0.86 22.31 6.65
CA ALA A 210 1.54 23.30 7.49
C ALA A 210 0.56 24.33 8.08
N ASP A 211 -0.47 24.74 7.36
CA ASP A 211 -1.50 25.66 7.86
C ASP A 211 -2.40 25.02 8.93
N LEU A 212 -2.84 23.79 8.72
CA LEU A 212 -3.61 23.05 9.71
C LEU A 212 -2.80 22.84 11.01
N ILE A 213 -1.53 22.44 10.86
CA ILE A 213 -0.63 22.19 12.01
C ILE A 213 -0.33 23.50 12.74
N ALA A 214 -0.05 24.60 12.01
CA ALA A 214 0.16 25.90 12.62
C ALA A 214 -1.08 26.40 13.37
N ARG A 215 -2.28 26.18 12.81
CA ARG A 215 -3.55 26.48 13.49
C ARG A 215 -3.69 25.66 14.77
N SER A 216 -3.49 24.33 14.69
CA SER A 216 -3.59 23.45 15.85
C SER A 216 -2.60 23.81 16.98
N GLY A 217 -1.40 24.30 16.62
CA GLY A 217 -0.43 24.77 17.59
C GLY A 217 -0.85 26.07 18.30
N LYS A 218 -1.64 26.94 17.62
CA LYS A 218 -2.11 28.23 18.17
C LYS A 218 -3.37 28.07 19.02
N ASP A 219 -4.37 27.33 18.53
CA ASP A 219 -5.67 27.20 19.17
C ASP A 219 -5.78 26.00 20.13
N GLY A 220 -4.87 25.03 19.99
CA GLY A 220 -4.84 23.83 20.82
C GLY A 220 -6.04 22.91 20.61
N LYS A 221 -6.87 23.14 19.58
CA LYS A 221 -8.11 22.38 19.34
C LYS A 221 -7.86 20.91 19.05
N TYR A 222 -6.81 20.60 18.31
CA TYR A 222 -6.40 19.26 17.92
C TYR A 222 -5.00 18.93 18.40
N GLN A 223 -4.77 17.66 18.69
CA GLN A 223 -3.44 17.07 18.76
C GLN A 223 -3.07 16.55 17.37
N HIS A 224 -1.83 16.73 16.94
CA HIS A 224 -1.44 16.38 15.60
C HIS A 224 -0.16 15.54 15.59
N ILE A 225 -0.21 14.35 14.97
CA ILE A 225 0.95 13.50 14.72
C ILE A 225 1.20 13.58 13.20
N HIS A 226 2.38 14.06 12.80
CA HIS A 226 2.72 14.22 11.38
C HIS A 226 4.09 13.65 11.03
N ALA A 227 4.15 12.88 9.92
CA ALA A 227 5.41 12.48 9.31
C ALA A 227 5.63 13.21 7.99
N TYR A 228 6.64 14.10 7.97
CA TYR A 228 6.95 14.87 6.76
C TYR A 228 7.76 14.08 5.71
N GLY A 229 8.35 12.93 6.09
CA GLY A 229 9.10 12.06 5.20
C GLY A 229 10.52 12.55 4.89
N GLN A 230 11.32 11.66 4.31
CA GLN A 230 12.75 11.87 4.08
C GLN A 230 13.10 13.18 3.32
N TYR A 231 12.26 13.58 2.37
CA TYR A 231 12.46 14.79 1.58
C TYR A 231 11.77 16.04 2.17
N GLY A 232 11.16 15.92 3.34
CA GLY A 232 10.39 16.99 3.99
C GLY A 232 11.13 17.73 5.10
N LYS A 233 12.45 17.68 5.21
CA LYS A 233 13.25 18.30 6.30
C LYS A 233 13.05 19.82 6.45
N TRP A 234 12.55 20.48 5.42
CA TRP A 234 12.17 21.89 5.39
C TRP A 234 10.83 22.17 6.09
N PHE A 235 10.05 21.15 6.42
CA PHE A 235 8.68 21.29 6.93
C PHE A 235 8.59 22.02 8.28
N PRO A 236 9.43 21.73 9.29
CA PRO A 236 9.40 22.48 10.56
C PRO A 236 9.62 23.98 10.39
N ASP A 237 10.50 24.38 9.48
CA ASP A 237 10.76 25.80 9.18
C ASP A 237 9.53 26.45 8.54
N LEU A 238 8.85 25.77 7.62
CA LEU A 238 7.62 26.26 7.02
C LEU A 238 6.52 26.46 8.07
N VAL A 239 6.34 25.55 9.04
CA VAL A 239 5.37 25.74 10.13
C VAL A 239 5.72 26.94 10.99
N LYS A 240 7.01 27.18 11.23
CA LYS A 240 7.50 28.33 11.97
C LYS A 240 7.24 29.65 11.20
N GLU A 241 7.43 29.68 9.89
CA GLU A 241 7.08 30.83 9.02
C GLU A 241 5.58 31.16 9.11
N LYS A 242 4.72 30.15 9.31
CA LYS A 242 3.28 30.33 9.55
C LYS A 242 2.95 30.76 10.98
N GLY A 243 3.96 31.08 11.79
CA GLY A 243 3.84 31.67 13.13
C GLY A 243 3.62 30.66 14.25
N THR A 244 4.03 29.39 14.09
CA THR A 244 3.96 28.37 15.14
C THR A 244 5.31 27.71 15.33
N ASP A 245 5.85 27.84 16.55
CA ASP A 245 7.07 27.12 16.96
C ASP A 245 6.67 25.75 17.52
N ILE A 246 6.93 24.70 16.74
CA ILE A 246 6.56 23.31 17.05
C ILE A 246 7.12 22.89 18.42
N SER A 247 8.34 23.35 18.78
CA SER A 247 9.00 22.98 20.05
C SER A 247 8.27 23.48 21.28
N LYS A 248 7.38 24.46 21.13
CA LYS A 248 6.57 25.07 22.20
C LYS A 248 5.14 24.56 22.27
N CYS A 249 4.77 23.65 21.35
CA CYS A 249 3.41 23.14 21.21
C CYS A 249 3.36 21.66 21.59
N PRO A 250 3.01 21.32 22.86
CA PRO A 250 3.01 19.94 23.35
C PRO A 250 1.95 19.05 22.67
N ASN A 251 1.00 19.65 21.95
CA ASN A 251 -0.01 18.96 21.15
C ASN A 251 0.45 18.64 19.72
N LEU A 252 1.69 18.97 19.35
CA LEU A 252 2.24 18.72 18.02
C LEU A 252 3.41 17.72 18.12
N ASP A 253 3.26 16.56 17.52
CA ASP A 253 4.28 15.53 17.37
C ASP A 253 4.69 15.44 15.89
N ILE A 254 5.74 16.15 15.50
CA ILE A 254 6.18 16.30 14.11
C ILE A 254 7.49 15.56 13.92
N ARG A 255 7.48 14.55 13.05
CA ARG A 255 8.59 13.61 12.85
C ARG A 255 9.00 13.51 11.39
N GLU A 256 10.24 13.08 11.12
CA GLU A 256 10.63 12.66 9.77
C GLU A 256 9.90 11.38 9.37
N TYR A 257 9.82 10.41 10.28
CA TYR A 257 9.21 9.10 10.04
C TYR A 257 8.50 8.57 11.30
N ILE A 258 7.38 7.87 11.10
CA ILE A 258 6.64 7.20 12.17
C ILE A 258 7.02 5.73 12.20
N ASN A 259 7.82 5.33 13.20
CA ASN A 259 8.22 3.92 13.39
C ASN A 259 7.13 3.08 14.05
N ASN A 260 6.34 3.69 14.94
CA ASN A 260 5.23 3.07 15.68
C ASN A 260 3.87 3.38 15.05
N MET A 261 3.75 3.14 13.73
CA MET A 261 2.52 3.46 12.98
C MET A 261 1.27 2.79 13.56
N ALA A 262 1.40 1.58 14.11
CA ALA A 262 0.29 0.87 14.74
C ALA A 262 -0.28 1.65 15.93
N THR A 263 0.59 2.14 16.81
CA THR A 263 0.22 2.97 17.97
C THR A 263 -0.42 4.28 17.49
N CYS A 264 0.22 5.00 16.55
CA CYS A 264 -0.30 6.28 16.07
C CYS A 264 -1.65 6.12 15.37
N LEU A 265 -1.82 5.07 14.55
CA LEU A 265 -3.07 4.79 13.87
C LEU A 265 -4.18 4.40 14.85
N ALA A 266 -3.89 3.60 15.88
CA ALA A 266 -4.87 3.26 16.90
C ALA A 266 -5.31 4.50 17.71
N ALA A 267 -4.37 5.39 18.05
CA ALA A 267 -4.61 6.58 18.85
C ALA A 267 -5.41 7.69 18.14
N CYS A 268 -5.28 7.82 16.81
CA CYS A 268 -5.87 8.93 16.07
C CYS A 268 -7.39 8.83 15.88
N ASP A 269 -8.01 9.94 15.54
CA ASP A 269 -9.43 10.06 15.20
C ASP A 269 -9.66 10.21 13.70
N VAL A 270 -8.79 10.93 13.01
CA VAL A 270 -8.83 11.15 11.57
C VAL A 270 -7.44 10.96 10.98
N VAL A 271 -7.37 10.33 9.81
CA VAL A 271 -6.13 10.16 9.03
C VAL A 271 -6.13 11.06 7.81
N VAL A 272 -5.05 11.78 7.57
CA VAL A 272 -4.79 12.50 6.30
C VAL A 272 -3.62 11.84 5.59
N SER A 273 -3.86 11.21 4.44
CA SER A 273 -2.78 10.47 3.76
C SER A 273 -2.98 10.30 2.26
N ARG A 274 -1.95 9.75 1.59
CA ARG A 274 -2.10 9.16 0.26
C ARG A 274 -3.00 7.92 0.31
N ALA A 275 -3.62 7.57 -0.83
CA ALA A 275 -4.53 6.44 -0.94
C ALA A 275 -3.82 5.15 -1.42
N GLY A 276 -2.70 4.80 -0.81
CA GLY A 276 -2.02 3.53 -1.04
C GLY A 276 -2.85 2.35 -0.51
N ALA A 277 -2.99 1.28 -1.29
CA ALA A 277 -3.90 0.17 -0.98
C ALA A 277 -3.66 -0.46 0.40
N ILE A 278 -2.40 -0.67 0.78
CA ILE A 278 -2.06 -1.24 2.09
C ILE A 278 -2.43 -0.28 3.21
N THR A 279 -2.10 1.01 3.06
CA THR A 279 -2.48 2.06 4.02
C THR A 279 -3.99 2.09 4.24
N LEU A 280 -4.78 2.01 3.16
CA LEU A 280 -6.24 1.99 3.28
C LEU A 280 -6.75 0.75 4.01
N SER A 281 -6.13 -0.41 3.79
CA SER A 281 -6.48 -1.63 4.52
C SER A 281 -6.17 -1.52 6.01
N GLU A 282 -5.05 -0.87 6.39
CA GLU A 282 -4.70 -0.57 7.78
C GLU A 282 -5.69 0.43 8.42
N ILE A 283 -6.05 1.49 7.68
CA ILE A 283 -7.05 2.49 8.07
C ILE A 283 -8.41 1.83 8.32
N GLN A 284 -8.84 0.97 7.40
CA GLN A 284 -10.10 0.21 7.52
C GLN A 284 -10.08 -0.72 8.73
N ALA A 285 -8.98 -1.48 8.93
CA ALA A 285 -8.83 -2.39 10.05
C ALA A 285 -8.96 -1.70 11.41
N GLN A 286 -8.43 -0.48 11.53
CA GLN A 286 -8.55 0.36 12.71
C GLN A 286 -9.85 1.20 12.73
N GLY A 287 -10.66 1.13 11.67
CA GLY A 287 -11.91 1.88 11.57
C GLY A 287 -11.72 3.38 11.63
N LYS A 288 -10.71 3.91 10.95
CA LYS A 288 -10.41 5.35 11.00
C LYS A 288 -11.03 6.10 9.82
N PRO A 289 -11.81 7.15 10.08
CA PRO A 289 -12.18 8.13 9.06
C PRO A 289 -10.93 8.76 8.44
N ALA A 290 -10.98 9.07 7.16
CA ALA A 290 -9.80 9.61 6.47
C ALA A 290 -10.15 10.75 5.50
N VAL A 291 -9.21 11.69 5.34
CA VAL A 291 -9.14 12.61 4.21
C VAL A 291 -8.02 12.11 3.30
N LEU A 292 -8.40 11.59 2.14
CA LEU A 292 -7.49 10.94 1.21
C LEU A 292 -7.06 11.90 0.09
N ILE A 293 -5.76 11.98 -0.15
CA ILE A 293 -5.17 12.82 -1.19
C ILE A 293 -4.41 11.90 -2.14
N PRO A 294 -5.08 11.36 -3.18
CA PRO A 294 -4.46 10.44 -4.13
C PRO A 294 -3.26 11.05 -4.83
N SER A 295 -2.18 10.27 -5.02
CA SER A 295 -1.04 10.70 -5.81
C SER A 295 -1.40 10.69 -7.31
N PRO A 296 -1.17 11.78 -8.06
CA PRO A 296 -1.37 11.80 -9.51
C PRO A 296 -0.27 11.04 -10.27
N ASN A 297 0.85 10.75 -9.61
CA ASN A 297 2.07 10.19 -10.23
C ASN A 297 2.12 8.66 -10.19
N VAL A 298 0.98 8.00 -10.04
CA VAL A 298 0.90 6.53 -10.00
C VAL A 298 0.30 5.95 -11.30
N ALA A 299 0.61 4.68 -11.56
CA ALA A 299 0.10 3.99 -12.73
C ALA A 299 -1.44 3.88 -12.68
N GLU A 300 -2.11 4.07 -13.84
CA GLU A 300 -3.56 3.86 -14.00
C GLU A 300 -4.41 4.64 -12.97
N ASN A 301 -3.87 5.72 -12.37
CA ASN A 301 -4.55 6.52 -11.33
C ASN A 301 -5.12 5.65 -10.19
N HIS A 302 -4.46 4.51 -9.87
CA HIS A 302 -5.00 3.52 -8.95
C HIS A 302 -5.28 4.07 -7.55
N GLN A 303 -4.54 5.10 -7.08
CA GLN A 303 -4.82 5.70 -5.77
C GLN A 303 -6.16 6.45 -5.76
N TYR A 304 -6.57 7.09 -6.86
CA TYR A 304 -7.89 7.69 -6.97
C TYR A 304 -8.98 6.62 -6.85
N HIS A 305 -8.85 5.52 -7.58
CA HIS A 305 -9.81 4.41 -7.50
C HIS A 305 -9.86 3.77 -6.10
N ASN A 306 -8.73 3.64 -5.45
CA ASN A 306 -8.65 3.17 -4.06
C ASN A 306 -9.39 4.12 -3.11
N ALA A 307 -9.16 5.43 -3.22
CA ALA A 307 -9.85 6.44 -2.42
C ALA A 307 -11.37 6.38 -2.65
N MET A 308 -11.80 6.32 -3.92
CA MET A 308 -13.22 6.27 -4.28
C MET A 308 -13.93 5.03 -3.74
N ALA A 309 -13.24 3.91 -3.59
CA ALA A 309 -13.82 2.73 -2.94
C ALA A 309 -14.26 3.01 -1.48
N MET A 310 -13.51 3.85 -0.74
CA MET A 310 -13.89 4.29 0.61
C MET A 310 -14.90 5.43 0.60
N VAL A 311 -14.74 6.41 -0.30
CA VAL A 311 -15.64 7.57 -0.41
C VAL A 311 -17.07 7.13 -0.74
N ASN A 312 -17.23 6.22 -1.70
CA ASN A 312 -18.53 5.67 -2.10
C ASN A 312 -19.23 4.91 -0.96
N LYS A 313 -18.51 4.54 0.09
CA LYS A 313 -19.03 3.89 1.30
C LYS A 313 -19.14 4.85 2.49
N LYS A 314 -18.91 6.15 2.30
CA LYS A 314 -18.84 7.15 3.37
C LYS A 314 -17.87 6.74 4.49
N ALA A 315 -16.68 6.26 4.12
CA ALA A 315 -15.60 5.89 5.02
C ALA A 315 -14.42 6.87 4.92
N ALA A 316 -14.39 7.73 3.90
CA ALA A 316 -13.38 8.76 3.69
C ALA A 316 -13.92 9.94 2.90
N GLU A 317 -13.27 11.09 3.06
CA GLU A 317 -13.34 12.24 2.15
C GLU A 317 -12.16 12.17 1.17
N ILE A 318 -12.28 12.83 0.02
CA ILE A 318 -11.22 12.91 -0.98
C ILE A 318 -10.94 14.36 -1.35
N ILE A 319 -9.66 14.66 -1.59
CA ILE A 319 -9.20 15.89 -2.26
C ILE A 319 -8.21 15.45 -3.33
N GLU A 320 -8.52 15.69 -4.61
CA GLU A 320 -7.52 15.48 -5.66
C GLU A 320 -6.39 16.50 -5.50
N GLU A 321 -5.14 16.08 -5.73
CA GLU A 321 -3.97 16.95 -5.48
C GLU A 321 -4.00 18.27 -6.25
N LYS A 322 -4.68 18.31 -7.42
CA LYS A 322 -4.85 19.53 -8.21
C LYS A 322 -5.74 20.59 -7.52
N ASP A 323 -6.69 20.12 -6.69
CA ASP A 323 -7.68 20.93 -5.99
C ASP A 323 -7.28 21.17 -4.52
N LEU A 324 -6.12 20.64 -4.09
CA LEU A 324 -5.68 20.72 -2.71
C LEU A 324 -5.25 22.16 -2.35
N THR A 325 -5.97 22.75 -1.41
CA THR A 325 -5.62 24.01 -0.73
C THR A 325 -5.66 23.82 0.78
N PRO A 326 -4.97 24.69 1.57
CA PRO A 326 -5.04 24.63 3.03
C PRO A 326 -6.47 24.72 3.55
N GLU A 327 -7.28 25.62 3.00
CA GLU A 327 -8.66 25.89 3.42
C GLU A 327 -9.55 24.65 3.20
N LEU A 328 -9.47 24.03 2.02
CA LEU A 328 -10.25 22.82 1.71
C LEU A 328 -9.82 21.65 2.57
N LEU A 329 -8.51 21.51 2.85
CA LEU A 329 -8.01 20.45 3.73
C LEU A 329 -8.53 20.64 5.16
N ILE A 330 -8.46 21.86 5.68
CA ILE A 330 -8.97 22.24 7.00
C ILE A 330 -10.48 21.96 7.09
N GLU A 331 -11.26 22.41 6.11
CA GLU A 331 -12.69 22.18 6.03
C GLU A 331 -13.05 20.70 6.12
N LYS A 332 -12.35 19.85 5.35
CA LYS A 332 -12.60 18.40 5.35
C LYS A 332 -12.24 17.73 6.67
N VAL A 333 -11.15 18.15 7.31
CA VAL A 333 -10.75 17.64 8.63
C VAL A 333 -11.74 18.09 9.70
N ASP A 334 -12.11 19.37 9.72
CA ASP A 334 -13.07 19.93 10.67
C ASP A 334 -14.45 19.25 10.52
N LYS A 335 -14.93 19.05 9.30
CA LYS A 335 -16.18 18.32 9.01
C LYS A 335 -16.24 16.95 9.70
N LEU A 336 -15.11 16.22 9.71
CA LEU A 336 -15.04 14.90 10.33
C LEU A 336 -14.94 14.99 11.85
N LEU A 337 -14.22 15.97 12.39
CA LEU A 337 -13.91 16.06 13.82
C LEU A 337 -14.96 16.84 14.64
N GLU A 338 -15.70 17.79 14.03
CA GLU A 338 -16.68 18.63 14.74
C GLU A 338 -18.02 17.93 14.97
N SER A 339 -18.30 16.84 14.25
CA SER A 339 -19.53 16.06 14.39
C SER A 339 -19.19 14.63 14.85
N SER A 340 -19.46 14.34 16.11
CA SER A 340 -19.31 12.97 16.64
C SER A 340 -20.13 11.94 15.85
N ALA A 341 -21.34 12.29 15.41
CA ALA A 341 -22.18 11.43 14.60
C ALA A 341 -21.55 11.12 13.24
N THR A 342 -20.96 12.14 12.57
CA THR A 342 -20.24 11.97 11.29
C THR A 342 -19.00 11.10 11.50
N LEU A 343 -18.23 11.37 12.52
CA LEU A 343 -17.02 10.59 12.84
C LEU A 343 -17.35 9.12 13.07
N GLU A 344 -18.41 8.84 13.85
CA GLU A 344 -18.87 7.49 14.13
C GLU A 344 -19.39 6.77 12.88
N GLU A 345 -20.20 7.45 12.03
CA GLU A 345 -20.69 6.90 10.77
C GLU A 345 -19.52 6.46 9.87
N TYR A 346 -18.53 7.34 9.67
CA TYR A 346 -17.36 7.07 8.83
C TYR A 346 -16.50 5.95 9.42
N SER A 347 -16.29 5.96 10.73
CA SER A 347 -15.55 4.90 11.44
C SER A 347 -16.21 3.53 11.27
N LYS A 348 -17.53 3.45 11.49
CA LYS A 348 -18.32 2.22 11.32
C LYS A 348 -18.26 1.71 9.87
N ASN A 349 -18.34 2.61 8.91
CA ASN A 349 -18.27 2.26 7.50
C ASN A 349 -16.86 1.78 7.11
N ALA A 350 -15.80 2.42 7.60
CA ALA A 350 -14.43 1.97 7.41
C ALA A 350 -14.22 0.54 7.96
N ARG A 351 -14.68 0.26 9.18
CA ARG A 351 -14.61 -1.08 9.80
C ARG A 351 -15.37 -2.14 9.00
N LYS A 352 -16.53 -1.82 8.44
CA LYS A 352 -17.30 -2.77 7.61
C LYS A 352 -16.58 -3.15 6.31
N MET A 353 -15.65 -2.32 5.84
CA MET A 353 -14.85 -2.61 4.65
C MET A 353 -13.62 -3.46 4.98
N ALA A 354 -13.20 -3.52 6.23
CA ALA A 354 -11.99 -4.20 6.66
C ALA A 354 -12.09 -5.71 6.42
N ILE A 355 -11.03 -6.28 5.85
CA ILE A 355 -10.81 -7.73 5.77
C ILE A 355 -9.58 -8.02 6.63
N VAL A 356 -9.82 -8.42 7.87
CA VAL A 356 -8.77 -8.62 8.87
C VAL A 356 -8.13 -10.00 8.82
N ASP A 357 -8.79 -10.96 8.19
CA ASP A 357 -8.37 -12.35 7.99
C ASP A 357 -7.76 -12.59 6.60
N ALA A 358 -7.16 -11.55 5.99
CA ALA A 358 -6.63 -11.62 4.63
C ALA A 358 -5.55 -12.70 4.47
N ASN A 359 -4.65 -12.84 5.45
CA ASN A 359 -3.59 -13.84 5.40
C ASN A 359 -4.16 -15.28 5.40
N GLU A 360 -5.18 -15.53 6.21
CA GLU A 360 -5.89 -16.82 6.30
C GLU A 360 -6.60 -17.15 4.98
N ARG A 361 -7.30 -16.17 4.39
CA ARG A 361 -7.98 -16.34 3.09
C ARG A 361 -6.99 -16.63 1.98
N ILE A 362 -5.90 -15.87 1.89
CA ILE A 362 -4.86 -16.07 0.88
C ILE A 362 -4.20 -17.44 1.07
N PHE A 363 -3.89 -17.84 2.31
CA PHE A 363 -3.31 -19.14 2.63
C PHE A 363 -4.26 -20.29 2.25
N SER A 364 -5.57 -20.13 2.50
CA SER A 364 -6.58 -21.13 2.11
C SER A 364 -6.62 -21.33 0.59
N VAL A 365 -6.46 -20.24 -0.20
CA VAL A 365 -6.34 -20.34 -1.67
C VAL A 365 -5.09 -21.09 -2.07
N ILE A 366 -3.93 -20.77 -1.45
CA ILE A 366 -2.65 -21.44 -1.71
C ILE A 366 -2.77 -22.93 -1.41
N LYS A 367 -3.29 -23.28 -0.22
CA LYS A 367 -3.48 -24.68 0.21
C LYS A 367 -4.44 -25.43 -0.70
N GLY A 368 -5.53 -24.82 -1.14
CA GLY A 368 -6.51 -25.46 -2.03
C GLY A 368 -5.98 -25.76 -3.44
N ILE A 369 -4.85 -25.14 -3.85
CA ILE A 369 -4.20 -25.44 -5.13
C ILE A 369 -3.10 -26.50 -4.97
N LEU A 370 -2.45 -26.53 -3.83
CA LEU A 370 -1.35 -27.46 -3.54
C LEU A 370 -1.83 -28.84 -3.08
N GLY A 371 -3.08 -28.97 -2.64
CA GLY A 371 -3.71 -30.21 -2.15
C GLY A 371 -3.61 -30.33 -0.65
#